data_502a1ab04ad10d3bb0fbb5338838264e
#
_entry.id   502a1ab04ad10d3bb0fbb5338838264e
#
_cell.length_a   1.000
_cell.length_b   1.000
_cell.length_c   1.000
_cell.angle_alpha   90.00
_cell.angle_beta   90.00
_cell.angle_gamma   90.00
#
_symmetry.space_group_name_H-M   'P 1'
#
loop_
_entity.id
_entity.type
_entity.pdbx_description
1 polymer ?
#
loop_
_entity_poly.entity_id
_entity_poly.type
_entity_poly.pdbx_seq_one_letter_code
_entity_poly.pdbx_strand_id
1 'polypeptide(L)'
;MKRNILLITFCFLTVLAFGQNKHLTILHTNDAHSQIYPLNTNLADTMKAGRGGFVRRVAMIKEERKKQPDLLLFDSGDFSQGSPYYTMFKGDVEVGLMNQMHYDAATIGNHEFDFGMDNMVRLFKMAKFPIVCANYDFTGTPLQGLVKPYVILKRNGLKIGVFGLAPKLDGLVVKVNYGKIVYNDPVACAQKVINELKAKKCDLIICISHLGWNIEGVSDEEVIAGTRGLDLVLGGHSHTFLTKLEYVKDLDGKMVGDDQNGKHAIYVGKLVLDMKKKK
;
A
#
# COMPACT_ATOMS: atom_id res chain seq x y z
N MET A 1 -76.11 3.89 -23.39
CA MET A 1 -74.67 4.32 -23.34
C MET A 1 -74.02 3.71 -22.11
N LYS A 2 -73.20 2.67 -22.24
CA LYS A 2 -72.48 2.04 -21.09
C LYS A 2 -71.05 2.59 -21.10
N ARG A 3 -70.65 3.33 -20.06
CA ARG A 3 -69.29 3.86 -19.87
C ARG A 3 -68.44 2.74 -19.21
N ASN A 4 -67.47 2.21 -19.96
CA ASN A 4 -66.45 1.31 -19.41
C ASN A 4 -65.39 2.17 -18.69
N ILE A 5 -65.24 1.96 -17.39
CA ILE A 5 -64.16 2.54 -16.57
C ILE A 5 -63.01 1.55 -16.60
N LEU A 6 -61.89 1.96 -17.25
CA LEU A 6 -60.65 1.20 -17.26
C LEU A 6 -59.88 1.53 -15.98
N LEU A 7 -59.83 0.56 -15.03
CA LEU A 7 -58.96 0.65 -13.85
C LEU A 7 -57.53 0.28 -14.26
N ILE A 8 -56.64 1.28 -14.32
CA ILE A 8 -55.18 1.03 -14.45
C ILE A 8 -54.60 0.79 -13.07
N THR A 9 -54.31 -0.48 -12.77
CA THR A 9 -53.62 -0.85 -11.54
C THR A 9 -52.12 -0.60 -11.71
N PHE A 10 -51.60 0.44 -11.06
CA PHE A 10 -50.18 0.74 -11.03
C PHE A 10 -49.51 -0.17 -10.02
N CYS A 11 -48.86 -1.26 -10.47
CA CYS A 11 -48.01 -2.10 -9.65
C CYS A 11 -46.72 -1.34 -9.34
N PHE A 12 -46.58 -0.81 -8.12
CA PHE A 12 -45.33 -0.34 -7.60
C PHE A 12 -44.41 -1.57 -7.30
N LEU A 13 -43.50 -1.90 -8.20
CA LEU A 13 -42.40 -2.80 -7.89
C LEU A 13 -41.42 -2.04 -6.97
N THR A 14 -41.55 -2.24 -5.68
CA THR A 14 -40.50 -1.86 -4.73
C THR A 14 -39.34 -2.82 -4.90
N VAL A 15 -38.33 -2.43 -5.66
CA VAL A 15 -37.05 -3.13 -5.71
C VAL A 15 -36.39 -2.92 -4.33
N LEU A 16 -36.54 -3.88 -3.46
CA LEU A 16 -35.74 -3.98 -2.22
C LEU A 16 -34.29 -4.21 -2.65
N ALA A 17 -33.52 -3.15 -2.76
CA ALA A 17 -32.08 -3.22 -2.94
C ALA A 17 -31.47 -3.76 -1.64
N PHE A 18 -31.40 -5.09 -1.52
CA PHE A 18 -30.54 -5.72 -0.52
C PHE A 18 -29.12 -5.27 -0.78
N GLY A 19 -28.54 -4.48 0.11
CA GLY A 19 -27.16 -4.05 0.04
C GLY A 19 -26.29 -5.31 0.04
N GLN A 20 -25.77 -5.70 -1.13
CA GLN A 20 -24.81 -6.78 -1.22
C GLN A 20 -23.58 -6.43 -0.38
N ASN A 21 -23.15 -7.33 0.50
CA ASN A 21 -21.85 -7.25 1.14
C ASN A 21 -20.79 -7.18 0.04
N LYS A 22 -19.93 -6.18 0.11
CA LYS A 22 -18.85 -6.03 -0.86
C LYS A 22 -17.61 -6.70 -0.29
N HIS A 23 -17.09 -7.68 -1.00
CA HIS A 23 -15.83 -8.34 -0.68
C HIS A 23 -14.69 -7.60 -1.37
N LEU A 24 -13.62 -7.31 -0.64
CA LEU A 24 -12.41 -6.70 -1.16
C LEU A 24 -11.22 -7.55 -0.73
N THR A 25 -10.48 -8.08 -1.69
CA THR A 25 -9.21 -8.76 -1.42
C THR A 25 -8.07 -7.78 -1.63
N ILE A 26 -7.22 -7.69 -0.63
CA ILE A 26 -5.98 -6.90 -0.66
C ILE A 26 -4.82 -7.86 -0.52
N LEU A 27 -3.87 -7.78 -1.45
CA LEU A 27 -2.53 -8.33 -1.31
C LEU A 27 -1.57 -7.19 -1.02
N HIS A 28 -0.58 -7.43 -0.18
CA HIS A 28 0.45 -6.44 0.07
C HIS A 28 1.83 -7.05 0.29
N THR A 29 2.83 -6.25 0.01
CA THR A 29 4.24 -6.61 0.08
C THR A 29 5.04 -5.46 0.66
N ASN A 30 6.22 -5.74 1.19
CA ASN A 30 7.18 -4.79 1.71
C ASN A 30 8.58 -5.38 1.65
N ASP A 31 9.61 -4.56 1.75
CA ASP A 31 11.01 -4.94 2.01
C ASP A 31 11.50 -6.10 1.13
N ALA A 32 11.20 -6.02 -0.17
CA ALA A 32 11.60 -7.06 -1.09
C ALA A 32 13.12 -7.11 -1.28
N HIS A 33 13.81 -5.96 -1.09
CA HIS A 33 15.27 -5.83 -1.14
C HIS A 33 15.86 -6.50 -2.36
N SER A 34 15.29 -6.19 -3.53
CA SER A 34 15.78 -6.73 -4.82
C SER A 34 15.98 -8.25 -4.84
N GLN A 35 15.26 -9.00 -4.01
CA GLN A 35 15.34 -10.46 -4.01
C GLN A 35 14.66 -11.03 -5.25
N ILE A 36 15.37 -11.03 -6.40
CA ILE A 36 14.82 -11.45 -7.70
C ILE A 36 14.57 -12.95 -7.74
N TYR A 37 15.56 -13.74 -7.37
CA TYR A 37 15.46 -15.19 -7.27
C TYR A 37 15.19 -15.62 -5.81
N PRO A 38 14.74 -16.86 -5.60
CA PRO A 38 14.63 -17.40 -4.25
C PRO A 38 15.95 -17.34 -3.49
N LEU A 39 15.85 -17.25 -2.17
CA LEU A 39 17.01 -17.38 -1.28
C LEU A 39 17.72 -18.71 -1.51
N ASN A 40 19.03 -18.75 -1.21
CA ASN A 40 19.83 -19.94 -1.37
C ASN A 40 19.21 -21.11 -0.57
N THR A 41 19.15 -22.30 -1.19
CA THR A 41 18.65 -23.53 -0.56
C THR A 41 19.54 -24.04 0.57
N ASN A 42 20.81 -23.62 0.61
CA ASN A 42 21.81 -24.01 1.61
C ASN A 42 21.94 -22.99 2.75
N LEU A 43 20.95 -22.11 2.97
CA LEU A 43 20.95 -21.23 4.13
C LEU A 43 20.82 -22.03 5.43
N ALA A 44 21.55 -21.60 6.46
CA ALA A 44 21.44 -22.18 7.80
C ALA A 44 20.02 -22.01 8.38
N ASP A 45 19.33 -20.90 8.05
CA ASP A 45 17.91 -20.70 8.35
C ASP A 45 17.06 -21.51 7.36
N THR A 46 16.77 -22.76 7.71
CA THR A 46 15.97 -23.68 6.91
C THR A 46 14.54 -23.23 6.69
N MET A 47 14.02 -22.34 7.54
CA MET A 47 12.69 -21.76 7.37
C MET A 47 12.62 -20.75 6.23
N LYS A 48 13.75 -20.18 5.85
CA LYS A 48 13.86 -19.21 4.72
C LYS A 48 14.54 -19.80 3.49
N ALA A 49 15.33 -20.87 3.65
CA ALA A 49 16.08 -21.49 2.57
C ALA A 49 15.19 -21.84 1.38
N GLY A 50 15.61 -21.42 0.19
CA GLY A 50 14.90 -21.67 -1.05
C GLY A 50 13.57 -20.93 -1.21
N ARG A 51 13.19 -20.02 -0.30
CA ARG A 51 11.93 -19.25 -0.36
C ARG A 51 12.14 -17.87 -1.00
N GLY A 52 11.01 -17.20 -1.26
CA GLY A 52 10.96 -15.81 -1.73
C GLY A 52 11.25 -15.64 -3.21
N GLY A 53 11.58 -14.42 -3.56
CA GLY A 53 11.95 -13.99 -4.90
C GLY A 53 10.81 -13.42 -5.73
N PHE A 54 11.09 -12.29 -6.41
CA PHE A 54 10.13 -11.60 -7.29
C PHE A 54 9.57 -12.52 -8.38
N VAL A 55 10.39 -13.39 -8.97
CA VAL A 55 9.94 -14.28 -10.06
C VAL A 55 8.81 -15.20 -9.61
N ARG A 56 8.92 -15.81 -8.41
CA ARG A 56 7.84 -16.63 -7.85
C ARG A 56 6.63 -15.79 -7.46
N ARG A 57 6.87 -14.58 -6.93
CA ARG A 57 5.81 -13.63 -6.57
C ARG A 57 4.97 -13.25 -7.79
N VAL A 58 5.60 -12.97 -8.94
CA VAL A 58 4.91 -12.70 -10.21
C VAL A 58 3.96 -13.84 -10.59
N ALA A 59 4.44 -15.08 -10.52
CA ALA A 59 3.62 -16.25 -10.85
C ALA A 59 2.42 -16.38 -9.89
N MET A 60 2.66 -16.24 -8.58
CA MET A 60 1.62 -16.33 -7.56
C MET A 60 0.57 -15.23 -7.71
N ILE A 61 0.98 -13.98 -7.90
CA ILE A 61 0.05 -12.84 -8.08
C ILE A 61 -0.79 -13.04 -9.36
N LYS A 62 -0.20 -13.53 -10.45
CA LYS A 62 -0.96 -13.83 -11.68
C LYS A 62 -2.05 -14.89 -11.43
N GLU A 63 -1.76 -15.92 -10.66
CA GLU A 63 -2.76 -16.96 -10.32
C GLU A 63 -3.85 -16.39 -9.39
N GLU A 64 -3.51 -15.56 -8.41
CA GLU A 64 -4.51 -14.92 -7.54
C GLU A 64 -5.42 -13.96 -8.33
N ARG A 65 -4.87 -13.20 -9.29
CA ARG A 65 -5.66 -12.31 -10.15
C ARG A 65 -6.62 -13.06 -11.07
N LYS A 66 -6.30 -14.31 -11.50
CA LYS A 66 -7.25 -15.16 -12.24
C LYS A 66 -8.47 -15.53 -11.39
N LYS A 67 -8.25 -15.81 -10.10
CA LYS A 67 -9.32 -16.14 -9.14
C LYS A 67 -10.11 -14.91 -8.71
N GLN A 68 -9.42 -13.79 -8.56
CA GLN A 68 -9.97 -12.52 -8.07
C GLN A 68 -9.44 -11.35 -8.91
N PRO A 69 -10.05 -11.06 -10.08
CA PRO A 69 -9.58 -10.02 -10.98
C PRO A 69 -9.55 -8.62 -10.36
N ASP A 70 -10.44 -8.37 -9.38
CA ASP A 70 -10.60 -7.08 -8.71
C ASP A 70 -9.74 -6.91 -7.45
N LEU A 71 -8.80 -7.84 -7.17
CA LEU A 71 -7.90 -7.70 -6.04
C LEU A 71 -7.06 -6.41 -6.16
N LEU A 72 -6.75 -5.82 -5.00
CA LEU A 72 -5.78 -4.73 -4.88
C LEU A 72 -4.43 -5.29 -4.46
N LEU A 73 -3.35 -4.68 -4.96
CA LEU A 73 -1.98 -5.04 -4.63
C LEU A 73 -1.17 -3.78 -4.28
N PHE A 74 -0.61 -3.73 -3.07
CA PHE A 74 0.17 -2.61 -2.57
C PHE A 74 1.59 -3.03 -2.21
N ASP A 75 2.52 -2.05 -2.27
CA ASP A 75 3.89 -2.22 -1.76
C ASP A 75 4.23 -1.12 -0.76
N SER A 76 4.78 -1.51 0.37
CA SER A 76 5.13 -0.61 1.47
C SER A 76 6.60 -0.18 1.45
N GLY A 77 7.24 -0.16 0.27
CA GLY A 77 8.60 0.35 0.06
C GLY A 77 9.71 -0.67 0.26
N ASP A 78 10.94 -0.22 0.04
CA ASP A 78 12.16 -1.02 0.05
C ASP A 78 12.08 -2.23 -0.91
N PHE A 79 11.53 -1.99 -2.11
CA PHE A 79 11.66 -2.98 -3.20
C PHE A 79 13.08 -3.00 -3.79
N SER A 80 13.84 -1.93 -3.59
CA SER A 80 15.22 -1.68 -4.02
C SER A 80 16.23 -2.29 -3.06
N GLN A 81 17.50 -2.34 -3.50
CA GLN A 81 18.69 -2.71 -2.70
C GLN A 81 18.75 -4.18 -2.29
N GLY A 82 19.93 -4.75 -2.25
CA GLY A 82 20.22 -6.08 -1.67
C GLY A 82 20.69 -7.14 -2.64
N SER A 83 20.65 -6.92 -3.97
CA SER A 83 21.10 -7.91 -4.95
C SER A 83 22.04 -7.32 -6.02
N PRO A 84 22.83 -8.17 -6.70
CA PRO A 84 23.60 -7.77 -7.86
C PRO A 84 22.74 -7.15 -8.97
N TYR A 85 21.47 -7.56 -9.11
CA TYR A 85 20.54 -6.98 -10.08
C TYR A 85 20.33 -5.49 -9.83
N TYR A 86 20.08 -5.11 -8.57
CA TYR A 86 19.94 -3.70 -8.22
C TYR A 86 21.22 -2.91 -8.49
N THR A 87 22.38 -3.47 -8.13
CA THR A 87 23.67 -2.82 -8.38
C THR A 87 23.90 -2.58 -9.87
N MET A 88 23.56 -3.56 -10.73
CA MET A 88 23.78 -3.48 -12.19
C MET A 88 22.71 -2.67 -12.92
N PHE A 89 21.43 -2.85 -12.54
CA PHE A 89 20.29 -2.31 -13.30
C PHE A 89 19.55 -1.20 -12.56
N LYS A 90 20.00 -0.84 -11.35
CA LYS A 90 19.51 0.31 -10.56
C LYS A 90 17.99 0.36 -10.38
N GLY A 91 17.34 -0.80 -10.28
CA GLY A 91 15.90 -0.93 -10.01
C GLY A 91 15.04 -1.23 -11.25
N ASP A 92 15.60 -1.31 -12.46
CA ASP A 92 14.82 -1.62 -13.68
C ASP A 92 14.16 -2.98 -13.62
N VAL A 93 14.85 -3.97 -13.07
CA VAL A 93 14.34 -5.34 -12.95
C VAL A 93 13.18 -5.38 -11.97
N GLU A 94 13.34 -4.74 -10.82
CA GLU A 94 12.35 -4.68 -9.74
C GLU A 94 11.07 -4.00 -10.24
N VAL A 95 11.16 -2.78 -10.74
CA VAL A 95 9.99 -2.04 -11.25
C VAL A 95 9.38 -2.73 -12.47
N GLY A 96 10.20 -3.34 -13.34
CA GLY A 96 9.72 -4.14 -14.45
C GLY A 96 8.85 -5.33 -14.01
N LEU A 97 9.25 -6.03 -12.95
CA LEU A 97 8.50 -7.15 -12.37
C LEU A 97 7.27 -6.65 -11.61
N MET A 98 7.36 -5.52 -10.89
CA MET A 98 6.21 -4.87 -10.24
C MET A 98 5.15 -4.46 -11.26
N ASN A 99 5.55 -3.92 -12.41
CA ASN A 99 4.64 -3.61 -13.52
C ASN A 99 3.90 -4.85 -14.04
N GLN A 100 4.57 -6.01 -14.09
CA GLN A 100 3.94 -7.27 -14.51
C GLN A 100 2.93 -7.81 -13.48
N MET A 101 3.11 -7.47 -12.21
CA MET A 101 2.18 -7.81 -11.12
C MET A 101 0.98 -6.87 -11.03
N HIS A 102 1.03 -5.74 -11.73
CA HIS A 102 -0.02 -4.71 -11.73
C HIS A 102 -0.29 -4.16 -10.32
N TYR A 103 0.73 -3.63 -9.66
CA TYR A 103 0.53 -2.92 -8.39
C TYR A 103 -0.46 -1.76 -8.55
N ASP A 104 -1.28 -1.53 -7.53
CA ASP A 104 -2.27 -0.45 -7.50
C ASP A 104 -1.71 0.83 -6.87
N ALA A 105 -0.73 0.72 -5.97
CA ALA A 105 0.11 1.79 -5.46
C ALA A 105 1.33 1.24 -4.73
N ALA A 106 2.37 2.06 -4.57
CA ALA A 106 3.51 1.80 -3.70
C ALA A 106 3.89 3.06 -2.92
N THR A 107 4.50 2.91 -1.73
CA THR A 107 5.16 3.99 -1.02
C THR A 107 6.67 3.96 -1.23
N ILE A 108 7.39 4.84 -0.56
CA ILE A 108 8.84 5.01 -0.66
C ILE A 108 9.45 4.52 0.65
N GLY A 109 10.43 3.62 0.56
CA GLY A 109 11.32 3.28 1.66
C GLY A 109 12.61 4.10 1.62
N ASN A 110 13.54 3.79 2.51
CA ASN A 110 14.84 4.46 2.53
C ASN A 110 15.76 3.97 1.40
N HIS A 111 15.65 2.74 0.96
CA HIS A 111 16.53 2.18 -0.06
C HIS A 111 16.17 2.59 -1.50
N GLU A 112 15.01 3.17 -1.76
CA GLU A 112 14.72 3.82 -3.04
C GLU A 112 15.68 4.98 -3.31
N PHE A 113 16.28 5.57 -2.26
CA PHE A 113 17.23 6.66 -2.36
C PHE A 113 18.69 6.24 -2.65
N ASP A 114 19.03 4.96 -2.63
CA ASP A 114 20.43 4.49 -2.68
C ASP A 114 21.22 5.02 -3.90
N PHE A 115 20.58 5.18 -5.05
CA PHE A 115 21.15 5.79 -6.25
C PHE A 115 20.69 7.24 -6.49
N GLY A 116 20.13 7.90 -5.47
CA GLY A 116 19.72 9.31 -5.50
C GLY A 116 18.44 9.58 -6.28
N MET A 117 18.00 10.84 -6.23
CA MET A 117 16.70 11.27 -6.78
C MET A 117 16.59 11.12 -8.29
N ASP A 118 17.66 11.29 -9.06
CA ASP A 118 17.61 11.15 -10.53
C ASP A 118 17.25 9.71 -10.93
N ASN A 119 17.80 8.74 -10.21
CA ASN A 119 17.44 7.34 -10.41
C ASN A 119 15.99 7.07 -9.99
N MET A 120 15.53 7.64 -8.86
CA MET A 120 14.12 7.53 -8.45
C MET A 120 13.18 8.10 -9.52
N VAL A 121 13.49 9.29 -10.08
CA VAL A 121 12.68 9.88 -11.17
C VAL A 121 12.57 8.93 -12.35
N ARG A 122 13.67 8.30 -12.73
CA ARG A 122 13.70 7.32 -13.84
C ARG A 122 12.80 6.12 -13.54
N LEU A 123 12.93 5.54 -12.35
CA LEU A 123 12.15 4.39 -11.91
C LEU A 123 10.66 4.72 -11.76
N PHE A 124 10.35 5.86 -11.15
CA PHE A 124 8.95 6.25 -10.92
C PHE A 124 8.22 6.64 -12.21
N LYS A 125 8.95 7.13 -13.24
CA LYS A 125 8.39 7.29 -14.58
C LYS A 125 8.19 5.97 -15.31
N MET A 126 8.99 4.95 -15.02
CA MET A 126 8.84 3.60 -15.57
C MET A 126 7.69 2.82 -14.90
N ALA A 127 7.40 3.12 -13.64
CA ALA A 127 6.33 2.49 -12.88
C ALA A 127 4.95 2.77 -13.52
N LYS A 128 4.15 1.71 -13.71
CA LYS A 128 2.77 1.78 -14.22
C LYS A 128 1.74 1.90 -13.10
N PHE A 129 2.17 2.24 -11.92
CA PHE A 129 1.38 2.43 -10.71
C PHE A 129 1.84 3.72 -10.00
N PRO A 130 0.96 4.37 -9.25
CA PRO A 130 1.30 5.58 -8.53
C PRO A 130 2.24 5.29 -7.35
N ILE A 131 3.18 6.20 -7.14
CA ILE A 131 3.99 6.27 -5.92
C ILE A 131 3.37 7.34 -5.02
N VAL A 132 3.14 7.00 -3.76
CA VAL A 132 2.50 7.88 -2.78
C VAL A 132 3.39 8.07 -1.55
N CYS A 133 3.49 9.33 -1.08
CA CYS A 133 4.14 9.69 0.17
C CYS A 133 3.58 11.02 0.65
N ALA A 134 3.02 11.06 1.85
CA ALA A 134 2.33 12.23 2.38
C ALA A 134 3.23 13.10 3.28
N ASN A 135 4.27 12.53 3.87
CA ASN A 135 5.09 13.20 4.87
C ASN A 135 6.43 13.74 4.35
N TYR A 136 6.71 13.62 3.05
CA TYR A 136 7.83 14.32 2.41
C TYR A 136 7.34 15.52 1.61
N ASP A 137 7.99 16.67 1.78
CA ASP A 137 7.84 17.80 0.86
C ASP A 137 8.92 17.70 -0.23
N PHE A 138 8.46 17.50 -1.45
CA PHE A 138 9.31 17.39 -2.64
C PHE A 138 9.48 18.73 -3.39
N THR A 139 9.04 19.85 -2.81
CA THR A 139 9.12 21.17 -3.46
C THR A 139 10.56 21.51 -3.84
N GLY A 140 10.77 21.90 -5.10
CA GLY A 140 12.11 22.23 -5.64
C GLY A 140 13.02 21.02 -5.81
N THR A 141 12.50 19.80 -5.84
CA THR A 141 13.24 18.56 -6.16
C THR A 141 12.80 17.98 -7.50
N PRO A 142 13.59 17.09 -8.12
CA PRO A 142 13.18 16.38 -9.36
C PRO A 142 11.96 15.47 -9.19
N LEU A 143 11.57 15.12 -7.96
CA LEU A 143 10.42 14.28 -7.63
C LEU A 143 9.11 15.08 -7.48
N GLN A 144 9.18 16.42 -7.51
CA GLN A 144 8.00 17.28 -7.37
C GLN A 144 6.95 16.95 -8.44
N GLY A 145 5.71 16.68 -8.01
CA GLY A 145 4.58 16.33 -8.87
C GLY A 145 4.58 14.89 -9.38
N LEU A 146 5.69 14.15 -9.25
CA LEU A 146 5.79 12.74 -9.60
C LEU A 146 5.25 11.84 -8.46
N VAL A 147 5.59 12.18 -7.23
CA VAL A 147 5.06 11.53 -6.02
C VAL A 147 3.84 12.32 -5.53
N LYS A 148 2.77 11.61 -5.20
CA LYS A 148 1.51 12.20 -4.70
C LYS A 148 1.34 11.88 -3.22
N PRO A 149 0.64 12.72 -2.43
CA PRO A 149 0.37 12.36 -1.03
C PRO A 149 -0.54 11.14 -0.90
N TYR A 150 -1.49 10.96 -1.81
CA TYR A 150 -2.42 9.84 -1.84
C TYR A 150 -3.00 9.62 -3.24
N VAL A 151 -3.67 8.48 -3.41
CA VAL A 151 -4.53 8.17 -4.56
C VAL A 151 -5.90 7.70 -4.10
N ILE A 152 -6.89 7.79 -4.99
CA ILE A 152 -8.23 7.25 -4.77
C ILE A 152 -8.51 6.22 -5.84
N LEU A 153 -8.71 4.99 -5.41
CA LEU A 153 -9.02 3.84 -6.24
C LEU A 153 -10.51 3.52 -6.17
N LYS A 154 -11.02 2.87 -7.21
CA LYS A 154 -12.38 2.33 -7.22
C LYS A 154 -12.32 0.82 -7.46
N ARG A 155 -12.87 0.03 -6.56
CA ARG A 155 -12.99 -1.45 -6.67
C ARG A 155 -14.32 -1.90 -6.09
N ASN A 156 -15.02 -2.78 -6.78
CA ASN A 156 -16.31 -3.36 -6.35
C ASN A 156 -17.32 -2.30 -5.88
N GLY A 157 -17.32 -1.11 -6.54
CA GLY A 157 -18.15 0.02 -6.17
C GLY A 157 -17.79 0.67 -4.83
N LEU A 158 -16.60 0.37 -4.27
CA LEU A 158 -15.99 1.08 -3.14
C LEU A 158 -15.05 2.16 -3.66
N LYS A 159 -14.99 3.26 -2.91
CA LYS A 159 -14.03 4.34 -3.07
C LYS A 159 -12.96 4.22 -1.98
N ILE A 160 -11.75 3.91 -2.37
CA ILE A 160 -10.66 3.54 -1.47
C ILE A 160 -9.58 4.62 -1.56
N GLY A 161 -9.35 5.32 -0.45
CA GLY A 161 -8.23 6.25 -0.32
C GLY A 161 -6.98 5.50 0.15
N VAL A 162 -5.87 5.68 -0.56
CA VAL A 162 -4.58 5.08 -0.21
C VAL A 162 -3.54 6.17 -0.14
N PHE A 163 -2.85 6.31 0.98
CA PHE A 163 -1.76 7.24 1.16
C PHE A 163 -0.51 6.54 1.67
N GLY A 164 0.67 7.16 1.45
CA GLY A 164 1.95 6.62 1.86
C GLY A 164 2.58 7.40 3.00
N LEU A 165 3.35 6.73 3.84
CA LEU A 165 4.25 7.31 4.81
C LEU A 165 5.65 6.71 4.66
N ALA A 166 6.67 7.53 4.91
CA ALA A 166 8.07 7.15 4.73
C ALA A 166 8.92 7.57 5.95
N PRO A 167 10.05 6.90 6.23
CA PRO A 167 10.84 7.14 7.43
C PRO A 167 11.62 8.46 7.37
N LYS A 168 12.13 8.91 8.51
CA LYS A 168 13.09 10.03 8.55
C LYS A 168 14.37 9.62 7.83
N LEU A 169 14.77 10.41 6.81
CA LEU A 169 15.94 10.09 5.98
C LEU A 169 17.27 10.39 6.68
N ASP A 170 17.27 11.35 7.58
CA ASP A 170 18.46 11.72 8.34
C ASP A 170 18.89 10.55 9.24
N GLY A 171 20.13 10.13 9.08
CA GLY A 171 20.67 8.94 9.75
C GLY A 171 20.49 7.62 8.96
N LEU A 172 19.56 7.56 8.00
CA LEU A 172 19.32 6.37 7.17
C LEU A 172 19.92 6.51 5.76
N VAL A 173 19.85 7.71 5.19
CA VAL A 173 20.24 7.99 3.81
C VAL A 173 21.25 9.13 3.79
N VAL A 174 22.29 9.00 2.96
CA VAL A 174 23.28 10.08 2.82
C VAL A 174 22.63 11.32 2.19
N LYS A 175 22.92 12.50 2.74
CA LYS A 175 22.26 13.76 2.39
C LYS A 175 22.23 14.07 0.89
N VAL A 176 23.28 13.73 0.15
CA VAL A 176 23.39 13.99 -1.29
C VAL A 176 22.29 13.24 -2.08
N ASN A 177 21.81 12.08 -1.60
CA ASN A 177 20.82 11.26 -2.28
C ASN A 177 19.39 11.77 -2.12
N TYR A 178 19.07 12.53 -1.06
CA TYR A 178 17.74 13.11 -0.86
C TYR A 178 17.69 14.64 -0.89
N GLY A 179 18.84 15.31 -0.90
CA GLY A 179 18.98 16.72 -1.17
C GLY A 179 18.10 17.63 -0.29
N LYS A 180 17.16 18.32 -0.93
CA LYS A 180 16.28 19.32 -0.30
C LYS A 180 14.96 18.77 0.22
N ILE A 181 14.71 17.46 0.11
CA ILE A 181 13.48 16.85 0.66
C ILE A 181 13.35 17.19 2.14
N VAL A 182 12.18 17.69 2.53
CA VAL A 182 11.85 18.00 3.92
C VAL A 182 10.96 16.89 4.48
N TYR A 183 11.38 16.33 5.59
CA TYR A 183 10.58 15.40 6.37
C TYR A 183 9.63 16.17 7.27
N ASN A 184 8.34 15.85 7.19
CA ASN A 184 7.29 16.37 8.04
C ASN A 184 6.81 15.30 9.01
N ASP A 185 6.19 15.71 10.11
CA ASP A 185 5.62 14.82 11.11
C ASP A 185 4.60 13.85 10.48
N PRO A 186 4.82 12.52 10.55
CA PRO A 186 3.96 11.54 9.88
C PRO A 186 2.54 11.51 10.46
N VAL A 187 2.37 11.72 11.77
CA VAL A 187 1.07 11.70 12.44
C VAL A 187 0.21 12.86 11.95
N ALA A 188 0.77 14.07 11.94
CA ALA A 188 0.09 15.26 11.44
C ALA A 188 -0.26 15.15 9.96
N CYS A 189 0.67 14.63 9.14
CA CYS A 189 0.46 14.42 7.71
C CYS A 189 -0.62 13.35 7.46
N ALA A 190 -0.59 12.24 8.19
CA ALA A 190 -1.60 11.20 8.12
C ALA A 190 -2.99 11.75 8.44
N GLN A 191 -3.15 12.47 9.57
CA GLN A 191 -4.44 13.03 9.95
C GLN A 191 -4.99 14.02 8.91
N LYS A 192 -4.10 14.87 8.33
CA LYS A 192 -4.49 15.78 7.26
C LYS A 192 -5.05 15.02 6.06
N VAL A 193 -4.34 14.01 5.58
CA VAL A 193 -4.75 13.20 4.42
C VAL A 193 -6.03 12.41 4.73
N ILE A 194 -6.16 11.83 5.91
CA ILE A 194 -7.38 11.14 6.34
C ILE A 194 -8.58 12.08 6.27
N ASN A 195 -8.45 13.32 6.74
CA ASN A 195 -9.54 14.32 6.69
C ASN A 195 -9.93 14.65 5.25
N GLU A 196 -8.94 14.80 4.35
CA GLU A 196 -9.20 15.05 2.92
C GLU A 196 -9.92 13.86 2.26
N LEU A 197 -9.50 12.63 2.55
CA LEU A 197 -10.11 11.41 2.01
C LEU A 197 -11.53 11.19 2.54
N LYS A 198 -11.78 11.50 3.81
CA LYS A 198 -13.14 11.52 4.39
C LYS A 198 -14.04 12.57 3.72
N ALA A 199 -13.54 13.78 3.51
CA ALA A 199 -14.27 14.84 2.80
C ALA A 199 -14.59 14.43 1.35
N LYS A 200 -13.73 13.64 0.73
CA LYS A 200 -13.95 13.03 -0.59
C LYS A 200 -14.85 11.79 -0.54
N LYS A 201 -15.39 11.42 0.62
CA LYS A 201 -16.30 10.28 0.85
C LYS A 201 -15.67 8.95 0.44
N CYS A 202 -14.44 8.68 0.84
CA CYS A 202 -13.84 7.36 0.72
C CYS A 202 -14.52 6.40 1.70
N ASP A 203 -14.82 5.19 1.24
CA ASP A 203 -15.44 4.12 2.03
C ASP A 203 -14.41 3.41 2.91
N LEU A 204 -13.15 3.39 2.48
CA LEU A 204 -12.01 2.75 3.13
C LEU A 204 -10.78 3.66 2.98
N ILE A 205 -10.00 3.82 4.05
CA ILE A 205 -8.77 4.62 4.07
C ILE A 205 -7.63 3.72 4.55
N ILE A 206 -6.64 3.52 3.67
CA ILE A 206 -5.49 2.64 3.89
C ILE A 206 -4.21 3.49 3.91
N CYS A 207 -3.36 3.25 4.90
CA CYS A 207 -1.98 3.72 4.90
C CYS A 207 -1.07 2.58 4.41
N ILE A 208 -0.25 2.83 3.40
CA ILE A 208 0.92 2.00 3.09
C ILE A 208 2.13 2.69 3.70
N SER A 209 2.74 2.07 4.70
CA SER A 209 3.71 2.72 5.57
C SER A 209 5.09 2.05 5.48
N HIS A 210 6.13 2.88 5.45
CA HIS A 210 7.51 2.41 5.63
C HIS A 210 8.12 2.99 6.92
N LEU A 211 7.30 3.18 7.95
CA LEU A 211 7.79 3.69 9.24
C LEU A 211 8.33 2.56 10.12
N GLY A 212 7.65 1.43 10.16
CA GLY A 212 8.03 0.25 10.93
C GLY A 212 7.10 -0.02 12.11
N TRP A 213 7.12 -1.27 12.56
CA TRP A 213 6.40 -1.79 13.72
C TRP A 213 7.36 -2.03 14.90
N ASN A 214 6.99 -1.57 16.09
CA ASN A 214 7.73 -1.74 17.35
C ASN A 214 9.21 -1.30 17.23
N ILE A 215 9.42 -0.09 16.74
CA ILE A 215 10.72 0.55 16.58
C ILE A 215 10.82 1.79 17.46
N GLU A 216 12.04 2.27 17.70
CA GLU A 216 12.29 3.58 18.30
C GLU A 216 11.97 4.70 17.29
N GLY A 217 11.29 5.76 17.75
CA GLY A 217 10.84 6.87 16.91
C GLY A 217 9.38 6.71 16.47
N VAL A 218 8.96 7.45 15.43
CA VAL A 218 7.57 7.40 14.97
C VAL A 218 7.33 6.12 14.18
N SER A 219 6.54 5.24 14.75
CA SER A 219 6.16 3.92 14.22
C SER A 219 4.72 3.91 13.67
N ASP A 220 4.32 2.80 13.08
CA ASP A 220 2.95 2.58 12.60
C ASP A 220 1.95 2.66 13.76
N GLU A 221 2.31 2.14 14.94
CA GLU A 221 1.49 2.22 16.17
C GLU A 221 1.25 3.67 16.60
N GLU A 222 2.27 4.52 16.52
CA GLU A 222 2.13 5.95 16.90
C GLU A 222 1.26 6.70 15.91
N VAL A 223 1.35 6.38 14.62
CA VAL A 223 0.46 6.95 13.59
C VAL A 223 -0.99 6.53 13.87
N ILE A 224 -1.24 5.27 14.17
CA ILE A 224 -2.59 4.79 14.49
C ILE A 224 -3.10 5.49 15.77
N ALA A 225 -2.32 5.45 16.86
CA ALA A 225 -2.71 6.02 18.14
C ALA A 225 -2.90 7.55 18.09
N GLY A 226 -2.17 8.23 17.21
CA GLY A 226 -2.21 9.69 17.06
C GLY A 226 -3.21 10.20 16.02
N THR A 227 -3.97 9.33 15.36
CA THR A 227 -4.93 9.72 14.30
C THR A 227 -6.35 9.21 14.61
N ARG A 228 -7.32 9.61 13.80
CA ARG A 228 -8.69 9.10 13.82
C ARG A 228 -9.24 8.89 12.43
N GLY A 229 -9.85 7.71 12.23
CA GLY A 229 -10.56 7.41 11.01
C GLY A 229 -9.69 6.78 9.92
N LEU A 230 -8.53 6.29 10.27
CA LEU A 230 -7.78 5.30 9.52
C LEU A 230 -8.47 3.93 9.65
N ASP A 231 -8.39 3.10 8.62
CA ASP A 231 -9.04 1.79 8.63
C ASP A 231 -8.04 0.64 8.65
N LEU A 232 -6.86 0.80 8.03
CA LEU A 232 -5.86 -0.23 7.90
C LEU A 232 -4.48 0.39 7.66
N VAL A 233 -3.45 -0.20 8.24
CA VAL A 233 -2.03 0.03 7.91
C VAL A 233 -1.45 -1.22 7.28
N LEU A 234 -0.63 -1.04 6.26
CA LEU A 234 0.20 -2.06 5.63
C LEU A 234 1.64 -1.60 5.76
N GLY A 235 2.38 -2.20 6.68
CA GLY A 235 3.67 -1.74 7.14
C GLY A 235 4.87 -2.30 6.38
N GLY A 236 6.06 -1.75 6.68
CA GLY A 236 7.38 -2.15 6.18
C GLY A 236 8.50 -1.71 7.13
N HIS A 237 9.72 -1.60 6.63
CA HIS A 237 10.92 -1.06 7.28
C HIS A 237 11.54 -1.91 8.40
N SER A 238 10.78 -2.25 9.42
CA SER A 238 11.29 -3.04 10.57
C SER A 238 11.52 -4.52 10.26
N HIS A 239 11.14 -4.96 9.05
CA HIS A 239 11.20 -6.37 8.62
C HIS A 239 10.41 -7.32 9.55
N THR A 240 9.45 -6.79 10.28
CA THR A 240 8.60 -7.58 11.18
C THR A 240 7.75 -8.54 10.38
N PHE A 241 7.65 -9.79 10.81
CA PHE A 241 6.75 -10.76 10.21
C PHE A 241 5.57 -11.00 11.16
N LEU A 242 4.44 -10.42 10.81
CA LEU A 242 3.18 -10.62 11.51
C LEU A 242 2.43 -11.80 10.86
N THR A 243 1.97 -12.74 11.67
CA THR A 243 1.20 -13.89 11.21
C THR A 243 -0.31 -13.64 11.23
N LYS A 244 -0.72 -12.52 11.76
CA LYS A 244 -2.09 -12.02 11.88
C LYS A 244 -2.05 -10.51 12.00
N LEU A 245 -3.17 -9.85 11.73
CA LEU A 245 -3.31 -8.42 12.03
C LEU A 245 -3.04 -8.15 13.52
N GLU A 246 -2.14 -7.23 13.78
CA GLU A 246 -2.00 -6.60 15.09
C GLU A 246 -2.90 -5.34 15.14
N TYR A 247 -3.38 -4.98 16.32
CA TYR A 247 -4.38 -3.93 16.46
C TYR A 247 -3.97 -2.87 17.48
N VAL A 248 -4.07 -1.61 17.07
CA VAL A 248 -3.85 -0.44 17.93
C VAL A 248 -5.13 0.38 17.99
N LYS A 249 -5.40 1.02 19.13
CA LYS A 249 -6.52 1.96 19.27
C LYS A 249 -6.16 3.30 18.70
N ASP A 250 -7.04 3.84 17.86
CA ASP A 250 -6.96 5.22 17.40
C ASP A 250 -7.49 6.22 18.46
N LEU A 251 -7.45 7.52 18.17
CA LEU A 251 -7.92 8.58 19.09
C LEU A 251 -9.40 8.49 19.45
N ASP A 252 -10.21 7.77 18.67
CA ASP A 252 -11.63 7.55 18.93
C ASP A 252 -11.88 6.19 19.63
N GLY A 253 -10.80 5.45 19.95
CA GLY A 253 -10.84 4.12 20.55
C GLY A 253 -11.18 2.98 19.58
N LYS A 254 -11.22 3.27 18.27
CA LYS A 254 -11.40 2.26 17.21
C LYS A 254 -10.13 1.43 17.06
N MET A 255 -10.28 0.10 16.99
CA MET A 255 -9.18 -0.81 16.68
C MET A 255 -8.84 -0.71 15.18
N VAL A 256 -7.61 -0.32 14.86
CA VAL A 256 -7.06 -0.27 13.50
C VAL A 256 -6.03 -1.38 13.37
N GLY A 257 -6.17 -2.19 12.33
CA GLY A 257 -5.25 -3.30 12.06
C GLY A 257 -3.99 -2.84 11.34
N ASP A 258 -2.88 -3.49 11.66
CA ASP A 258 -1.60 -3.39 10.95
C ASP A 258 -1.11 -4.77 10.55
N ASP A 259 -0.46 -4.86 9.39
CA ASP A 259 0.18 -6.09 8.88
C ASP A 259 1.50 -5.80 8.20
N GLN A 260 2.50 -6.66 8.43
CA GLN A 260 3.83 -6.56 7.82
C GLN A 260 4.39 -7.95 7.49
N ASN A 261 5.07 -8.10 6.34
CA ASN A 261 5.39 -9.41 5.73
C ASN A 261 6.88 -9.80 5.79
N GLY A 262 7.62 -9.36 6.80
CA GLY A 262 9.05 -9.65 6.88
C GLY A 262 9.81 -8.99 5.73
N LYS A 263 10.76 -9.71 5.10
CA LYS A 263 11.59 -9.21 4.00
C LYS A 263 11.94 -10.26 2.95
N HIS A 264 12.72 -9.85 1.92
CA HIS A 264 13.28 -10.70 0.85
C HIS A 264 12.23 -11.38 -0.02
N ALA A 265 11.08 -10.76 -0.19
CA ALA A 265 9.98 -11.29 -1.01
C ALA A 265 9.51 -12.69 -0.61
N ILE A 266 9.71 -13.10 0.66
CA ILE A 266 9.34 -14.45 1.15
C ILE A 266 7.83 -14.59 1.28
N TYR A 267 7.19 -13.57 1.83
CA TYR A 267 5.75 -13.58 2.11
C TYR A 267 4.99 -12.53 1.28
N VAL A 268 3.70 -12.75 1.15
CA VAL A 268 2.73 -11.79 0.61
C VAL A 268 1.55 -11.82 1.56
N GLY A 269 1.21 -10.68 2.14
CA GLY A 269 0.02 -10.53 2.97
C GLY A 269 -1.24 -10.65 2.12
N LYS A 270 -2.27 -11.31 2.66
CA LYS A 270 -3.58 -11.43 2.01
C LYS A 270 -4.68 -11.15 3.02
N LEU A 271 -5.40 -10.07 2.81
CA LEU A 271 -6.53 -9.65 3.61
C LEU A 271 -7.81 -9.75 2.78
N VAL A 272 -8.87 -10.26 3.39
CA VAL A 272 -10.21 -10.27 2.80
C VAL A 272 -11.12 -9.45 3.69
N LEU A 273 -11.62 -8.34 3.17
CA LEU A 273 -12.46 -7.40 3.90
C LEU A 273 -13.92 -7.54 3.45
N ASP A 274 -14.82 -7.72 4.41
CA ASP A 274 -16.26 -7.72 4.20
C ASP A 274 -16.83 -6.35 4.54
N MET A 275 -17.08 -5.55 3.53
CA MET A 275 -17.58 -4.20 3.68
C MET A 275 -19.12 -4.18 3.66
N LYS A 276 -19.73 -3.81 4.77
CA LYS A 276 -21.16 -3.50 4.81
C LYS A 276 -21.37 -2.09 4.27
N LYS A 277 -22.27 -1.94 3.29
CA LYS A 277 -22.66 -0.60 2.83
C LYS A 277 -23.23 0.19 4.02
N LYS A 278 -22.59 1.31 4.39
CA LYS A 278 -23.20 2.26 5.33
C LYS A 278 -24.51 2.74 4.70
N LYS A 279 -25.62 2.55 5.42
CA LYS A 279 -26.95 3.05 5.04
C LYS A 279 -26.98 4.57 4.98
#